data_2985ab2e20aae285df7d5a16f80da2c9
#
_entry.id   2985ab2e20aae285df7d5a16f80da2c9
#
_cell.length_a   1.000
_cell.length_b   1.000
_cell.length_c   1.000
_cell.angle_alpha   90.00
_cell.angle_beta   90.00
_cell.angle_gamma   90.00
#
_symmetry.space_group_name_H-M   'P 1'
#
loop_
_entity.id
_entity.type
_entity.pdbx_description
1 polymer ?
#
loop_
_entity_poly.entity_id
_entity_poly.type
_entity_poly.pdbx_seq_one_letter_code
_entity_poly.pdbx_strand_id
1 'polypeptide(L)'
;MNNHIGIVGIGVMGSNIALNFSDNDTNVSVYNKSQDKIDQLISEDSSKNISGFTDLEEFVKSIAKPRKILILVPSGEATNSVVENLFNFIEEKDTLIDGGNAYYLDSINLGKRCSEQGIEFIGMGISGGEVGARTGPALMLGFEKEIPENLISMISKIAAKADGQECIGLYEGFGTGHFIKMLHNGIEYAEMQILAEAYNILRTAGFDNVAASEFFNNLKQEEQSSYLIEITSNILKTEKNGEYLIDRIKPVANHKGTGKLTIETGLNYGFPLPSIFEAFNARVESNYQKIWPTTKKNIKIELDPNELQEAIYFSRLSTLIQGILFIEYFSKRENLEIKIEDVMQNWLGGCIIRSDLLKEIKSILKDEPSNKSIVESKQIQKNLDSRIKNTKILVSHCIENNIPTPVMYSSLNWYINSSSEFNPSSLIQAQRDYFGAHTVQFHESDEFLHLNWD
;
A
#
# COMPACT_ATOMS: atom_id res chain seq x y z
N MET A 1 6.62 29.23 25.38
CA MET A 1 5.39 28.43 25.23
C MET A 1 5.83 27.03 24.89
N ASN A 2 5.23 26.00 25.46
CA ASN A 2 5.59 24.62 25.12
C ASN A 2 5.01 24.28 23.73
N ASN A 3 5.77 23.50 22.94
CA ASN A 3 5.36 23.07 21.61
C ASN A 3 4.21 22.02 21.67
N HIS A 4 3.44 21.91 20.61
CA HIS A 4 2.23 21.06 20.58
C HIS A 4 2.55 19.60 20.32
N ILE A 5 3.60 19.32 19.52
CA ILE A 5 4.03 17.98 19.12
C ILE A 5 5.56 17.93 19.03
N GLY A 6 6.12 16.76 19.37
CA GLY A 6 7.51 16.43 19.11
C GLY A 6 7.66 15.49 17.91
N ILE A 7 8.71 15.66 17.13
CA ILE A 7 9.06 14.76 16.03
C ILE A 7 10.50 14.27 16.22
N VAL A 8 10.66 12.95 16.28
CA VAL A 8 11.96 12.27 16.36
C VAL A 8 12.35 11.73 15.00
N GLY A 9 13.47 12.19 14.45
CA GLY A 9 13.95 11.77 13.13
C GLY A 9 13.50 12.70 12.02
N ILE A 10 14.40 13.55 11.55
CA ILE A 10 14.20 14.51 10.46
C ILE A 10 14.90 14.05 9.17
N GLY A 11 14.57 12.81 8.74
CA GLY A 11 14.82 12.37 7.37
C GLY A 11 13.82 13.02 6.40
N VAL A 12 13.79 12.58 5.13
CA VAL A 12 12.90 13.14 4.09
C VAL A 12 11.45 13.25 4.58
N MET A 13 10.88 12.18 5.15
CA MET A 13 9.50 12.19 5.66
C MET A 13 9.35 13.09 6.88
N GLY A 14 10.26 12.98 7.87
CA GLY A 14 10.16 13.74 9.12
C GLY A 14 10.28 15.24 8.92
N SER A 15 11.19 15.70 8.05
CA SER A 15 11.33 17.12 7.71
C SER A 15 10.06 17.65 7.04
N ASN A 16 9.53 16.94 6.05
CA ASN A 16 8.33 17.38 5.33
C ASN A 16 7.07 17.38 6.22
N ILE A 17 6.91 16.40 7.12
CA ILE A 17 5.80 16.38 8.10
C ILE A 17 5.97 17.53 9.11
N ALA A 18 7.18 17.81 9.59
CA ALA A 18 7.42 18.94 10.50
C ALA A 18 7.06 20.29 9.86
N LEU A 19 7.48 20.51 8.61
CA LEU A 19 7.11 21.71 7.85
C LEU A 19 5.61 21.79 7.59
N ASN A 20 4.95 20.66 7.29
CA ASN A 20 3.51 20.62 7.09
C ASN A 20 2.76 21.01 8.39
N PHE A 21 3.18 20.50 9.54
CA PHE A 21 2.63 20.93 10.84
C PHE A 21 2.86 22.44 11.09
N SER A 22 4.09 22.92 10.83
CA SER A 22 4.44 24.33 11.01
C SER A 22 3.60 25.25 10.13
N ASP A 23 3.40 24.90 8.86
CA ASP A 23 2.57 25.67 7.92
C ASP A 23 1.07 25.68 8.30
N ASN A 24 0.64 24.73 9.14
CA ASN A 24 -0.71 24.63 9.68
C ASN A 24 -0.79 25.12 11.15
N ASP A 25 -0.03 26.14 11.51
CA ASP A 25 -0.04 26.82 12.81
C ASP A 25 0.17 25.89 14.02
N THR A 26 1.01 24.86 13.85
CA THR A 26 1.36 23.94 14.92
C THR A 26 2.82 24.14 15.33
N ASN A 27 3.07 24.46 16.59
CA ASN A 27 4.43 24.55 17.12
C ASN A 27 5.02 23.15 17.28
N VAL A 28 6.18 22.91 16.68
CA VAL A 28 6.84 21.61 16.59
C VAL A 28 8.19 21.63 17.27
N SER A 29 8.46 20.66 18.13
CA SER A 29 9.80 20.33 18.55
C SER A 29 10.37 19.25 17.65
N VAL A 30 11.58 19.39 17.16
CA VAL A 30 12.25 18.33 16.39
C VAL A 30 13.51 17.87 17.09
N TYR A 31 13.72 16.56 17.14
CA TYR A 31 14.93 15.95 17.65
C TYR A 31 15.69 15.20 16.57
N ASN A 32 16.96 15.49 16.44
CA ASN A 32 17.87 14.73 15.60
C ASN A 32 19.30 14.77 16.15
N LYS A 33 20.09 13.71 15.91
CA LYS A 33 21.49 13.65 16.36
C LYS A 33 22.42 14.61 15.60
N SER A 34 22.04 15.06 14.38
CA SER A 34 22.83 15.98 13.55
C SER A 34 22.27 17.39 13.66
N GLN A 35 23.08 18.31 14.17
CA GLN A 35 22.75 19.74 14.23
C GLN A 35 22.54 20.34 12.84
N ASP A 36 23.37 19.99 11.87
CA ASP A 36 23.30 20.52 10.49
C ASP A 36 21.92 20.28 9.86
N LYS A 37 21.33 19.09 10.11
CA LYS A 37 19.98 18.77 9.62
C LYS A 37 18.89 19.60 10.30
N ILE A 38 19.06 19.89 11.58
CA ILE A 38 18.16 20.76 12.34
C ILE A 38 18.23 22.18 11.78
N ASP A 39 19.44 22.71 11.60
CA ASP A 39 19.65 24.06 11.08
C ASP A 39 19.09 24.21 9.66
N GLN A 40 19.29 23.20 8.82
CA GLN A 40 18.68 23.15 7.49
C GLN A 40 17.16 23.21 7.58
N LEU A 41 16.52 22.36 8.37
CA LEU A 41 15.07 22.33 8.52
C LEU A 41 14.50 23.66 9.04
N ILE A 42 15.16 24.26 10.05
CA ILE A 42 14.75 25.57 10.58
C ILE A 42 14.88 26.66 9.52
N SER A 43 15.91 26.60 8.65
CA SER A 43 16.06 27.57 7.57
C SER A 43 14.96 27.46 6.49
N GLU A 44 14.36 26.30 6.35
CA GLU A 44 13.25 26.04 5.42
C GLU A 44 11.88 26.39 6.04
N ASP A 45 11.79 26.54 7.37
CA ASP A 45 10.56 26.85 8.10
C ASP A 45 10.19 28.34 7.99
N SER A 46 9.39 28.69 7.00
CA SER A 46 8.91 30.06 6.78
C SER A 46 7.96 30.57 7.88
N SER A 47 7.25 29.65 8.54
CA SER A 47 6.28 29.96 9.61
C SER A 47 6.93 30.15 10.98
N LYS A 48 8.20 29.75 11.14
CA LYS A 48 9.00 29.85 12.37
C LYS A 48 8.38 29.17 13.59
N ASN A 49 7.68 28.06 13.37
CA ASN A 49 7.04 27.28 14.41
C ASN A 49 7.86 26.04 14.83
N ILE A 50 9.07 25.84 14.27
CA ILE A 50 9.93 24.69 14.56
C ILE A 50 11.05 25.08 15.51
N SER A 51 11.19 24.31 16.61
CA SER A 51 12.32 24.38 17.56
C SER A 51 13.14 23.10 17.48
N GLY A 52 14.45 23.21 17.32
CA GLY A 52 15.33 22.06 17.13
C GLY A 52 16.15 21.70 18.38
N PHE A 53 16.37 20.40 18.61
CA PHE A 53 17.08 19.87 19.77
C PHE A 53 18.00 18.72 19.36
N THR A 54 19.20 18.68 19.94
CA THR A 54 20.14 17.53 19.85
C THR A 54 20.20 16.74 21.16
N ASP A 55 19.68 17.29 22.24
CA ASP A 55 19.49 16.62 23.53
C ASP A 55 18.05 16.10 23.67
N LEU A 56 17.88 14.82 24.03
CA LEU A 56 16.58 14.19 24.09
C LEU A 56 15.75 14.65 25.29
N GLU A 57 16.39 14.95 26.41
CA GLU A 57 15.71 15.43 27.62
C GLU A 57 15.17 16.84 27.41
N GLU A 58 15.96 17.74 26.83
CA GLU A 58 15.53 19.09 26.49
C GLU A 58 14.40 19.08 25.46
N PHE A 59 14.49 18.20 24.45
CA PHE A 59 13.42 17.98 23.47
C PHE A 59 12.12 17.59 24.17
N VAL A 60 12.11 16.56 25.03
CA VAL A 60 10.90 16.11 25.72
C VAL A 60 10.34 17.19 26.64
N LYS A 61 11.17 17.95 27.34
CA LYS A 61 10.75 19.06 28.21
C LYS A 61 10.12 20.22 27.42
N SER A 62 10.46 20.39 26.16
CA SER A 62 9.91 21.45 25.30
C SER A 62 8.47 21.20 24.84
N ILE A 63 7.93 19.99 25.02
CA ILE A 63 6.60 19.57 24.56
C ILE A 63 5.57 19.71 25.69
N ALA A 64 4.40 20.26 25.35
CA ALA A 64 3.29 20.39 26.31
C ALA A 64 2.72 19.04 26.72
N LYS A 65 2.43 18.89 28.03
CA LYS A 65 1.80 17.69 28.60
C LYS A 65 0.25 17.73 28.41
N PRO A 66 -0.36 16.56 28.20
CA PRO A 66 0.26 15.29 27.87
C PRO A 66 0.95 15.38 26.52
N ARG A 67 2.19 14.88 26.47
CA ARG A 67 3.06 15.02 25.31
C ARG A 67 2.58 14.13 24.16
N LYS A 68 2.84 14.59 22.94
CA LYS A 68 2.61 13.84 21.70
C LYS A 68 3.92 13.79 20.94
N ILE A 69 4.46 12.60 20.74
CA ILE A 69 5.77 12.40 20.09
C ILE A 69 5.62 11.47 18.91
N LEU A 70 5.83 12.01 17.71
CA LEU A 70 5.85 11.27 16.45
C LEU A 70 7.28 10.81 16.14
N ILE A 71 7.43 9.51 15.91
CA ILE A 71 8.70 8.86 15.62
C ILE A 71 8.76 8.53 14.12
N LEU A 72 9.74 9.11 13.41
CA LEU A 72 9.95 8.96 11.98
C LEU A 72 11.40 8.51 11.68
N VAL A 73 11.80 7.44 12.33
CA VAL A 73 13.10 6.76 12.10
C VAL A 73 12.89 5.44 11.34
N PRO A 74 13.95 4.81 10.83
CA PRO A 74 13.83 3.47 10.25
C PRO A 74 13.20 2.48 11.24
N SER A 75 12.22 1.69 10.75
CA SER A 75 11.50 0.70 11.57
C SER A 75 12.43 -0.40 12.12
N GLY A 76 12.00 -1.06 13.19
CA GLY A 76 12.74 -2.13 13.86
C GLY A 76 13.65 -1.61 14.96
N GLU A 77 14.94 -1.96 14.94
CA GLU A 77 15.88 -1.64 16.03
C GLU A 77 16.01 -0.14 16.31
N ALA A 78 15.98 0.70 15.27
CA ALA A 78 16.09 2.14 15.46
C ALA A 78 14.87 2.72 16.19
N THR A 79 13.66 2.30 15.83
CA THR A 79 12.43 2.69 16.54
C THR A 79 12.45 2.20 17.98
N ASN A 80 12.78 0.94 18.22
CA ASN A 80 12.89 0.37 19.56
C ASN A 80 13.90 1.14 20.42
N SER A 81 15.09 1.44 19.89
CA SER A 81 16.11 2.21 20.62
C SER A 81 15.64 3.62 20.99
N VAL A 82 14.91 4.28 20.09
CA VAL A 82 14.34 5.62 20.37
C VAL A 82 13.31 5.52 21.48
N VAL A 83 12.39 4.56 21.44
CA VAL A 83 11.34 4.40 22.45
C VAL A 83 11.93 4.06 23.82
N GLU A 84 12.92 3.15 23.90
CA GLU A 84 13.61 2.85 25.17
C GLU A 84 14.26 4.09 25.79
N ASN A 85 14.88 4.93 24.99
CA ASN A 85 15.46 6.17 25.50
C ASN A 85 14.38 7.18 25.94
N LEU A 86 13.26 7.27 25.20
CA LEU A 86 12.15 8.15 25.55
C LEU A 86 11.48 7.76 26.86
N PHE A 87 11.37 6.47 27.19
CA PHE A 87 10.79 6.00 28.46
C PHE A 87 11.44 6.60 29.71
N ASN A 88 12.68 7.08 29.63
CA ASN A 88 13.35 7.75 30.77
C ASN A 88 12.82 9.18 31.02
N PHE A 89 12.07 9.78 30.07
CA PHE A 89 11.71 11.21 30.11
C PHE A 89 10.23 11.47 29.95
N ILE A 90 9.46 10.50 29.42
CA ILE A 90 8.00 10.61 29.24
C ILE A 90 7.27 10.01 30.45
N GLU A 91 6.00 10.32 30.57
CA GLU A 91 5.19 9.90 31.73
C GLU A 91 3.81 9.39 31.29
N GLU A 92 3.05 8.83 32.24
CA GLU A 92 1.69 8.36 31.98
C GLU A 92 0.83 9.40 31.25
N LYS A 93 0.01 8.92 30.31
CA LYS A 93 -0.84 9.70 29.39
C LYS A 93 -0.11 10.45 28.27
N ASP A 94 1.23 10.42 28.22
CA ASP A 94 1.93 10.85 27.03
C ASP A 94 1.62 9.88 25.87
N THR A 95 1.63 10.37 24.64
CA THR A 95 1.31 9.58 23.44
C THR A 95 2.57 9.41 22.59
N LEU A 96 2.94 8.19 22.30
CA LEU A 96 3.94 7.85 21.28
C LEU A 96 3.24 7.44 19.99
N ILE A 97 3.67 8.02 18.87
CA ILE A 97 3.13 7.74 17.55
C ILE A 97 4.26 7.18 16.70
N ASP A 98 4.20 5.91 16.31
CA ASP A 98 5.15 5.34 15.35
C ASP A 98 4.67 5.60 13.93
N GLY A 99 5.34 6.54 13.24
CA GLY A 99 5.07 6.92 11.85
C GLY A 99 6.01 6.24 10.85
N GLY A 100 6.80 5.25 11.27
CA GLY A 100 7.66 4.45 10.40
C GLY A 100 6.89 3.52 9.47
N ASN A 101 7.60 2.89 8.52
CA ASN A 101 7.04 1.77 7.76
C ASN A 101 7.21 0.46 8.55
N ALA A 102 6.62 0.39 9.74
CA ALA A 102 6.77 -0.74 10.64
C ALA A 102 5.96 -1.97 10.16
N TYR A 103 6.44 -3.14 10.54
CA TYR A 103 5.63 -4.35 10.45
C TYR A 103 4.55 -4.30 11.54
N TYR A 104 3.31 -4.62 11.20
CA TYR A 104 2.16 -4.44 12.10
C TYR A 104 2.31 -5.22 13.42
N LEU A 105 2.98 -6.39 13.42
CA LEU A 105 3.26 -7.15 14.64
C LEU A 105 4.25 -6.44 15.56
N ASP A 106 5.23 -5.72 15.01
CA ASP A 106 6.16 -4.92 15.80
C ASP A 106 5.41 -3.79 16.51
N SER A 107 4.44 -3.18 15.82
CA SER A 107 3.57 -2.14 16.42
C SER A 107 2.67 -2.68 17.52
N ILE A 108 2.13 -3.89 17.36
CA ILE A 108 1.36 -4.55 18.43
C ILE A 108 2.26 -4.77 19.66
N ASN A 109 3.47 -5.27 19.47
CA ASN A 109 4.41 -5.52 20.57
C ASN A 109 4.83 -4.22 21.26
N LEU A 110 5.12 -3.18 20.47
CA LEU A 110 5.51 -1.87 20.99
C LEU A 110 4.36 -1.19 21.74
N GLY A 111 3.13 -1.27 21.21
CA GLY A 111 1.94 -0.73 21.85
C GLY A 111 1.66 -1.38 23.22
N LYS A 112 1.81 -2.70 23.33
CA LYS A 112 1.70 -3.42 24.61
C LYS A 112 2.72 -2.91 25.62
N ARG A 113 3.98 -2.76 25.24
CA ARG A 113 5.04 -2.23 26.10
C ARG A 113 4.78 -0.79 26.55
N CYS A 114 4.27 0.06 25.68
CA CYS A 114 3.84 1.41 26.03
C CYS A 114 2.69 1.37 27.06
N SER A 115 1.69 0.53 26.83
CA SER A 115 0.53 0.38 27.73
C SER A 115 0.92 -0.09 29.11
N GLU A 116 1.91 -0.97 29.25
CA GLU A 116 2.46 -1.42 30.55
C GLU A 116 3.06 -0.28 31.37
N GLN A 117 3.44 0.82 30.72
CA GLN A 117 3.98 2.03 31.35
C GLN A 117 2.95 3.18 31.42
N GLY A 118 1.69 2.92 31.09
CA GLY A 118 0.64 3.93 31.09
C GLY A 118 0.73 4.95 29.96
N ILE A 119 1.55 4.67 28.94
CA ILE A 119 1.78 5.51 27.76
C ILE A 119 0.82 5.09 26.65
N GLU A 120 0.15 6.05 26.03
CA GLU A 120 -0.69 5.80 24.86
C GLU A 120 0.18 5.55 23.61
N PHE A 121 -0.21 4.59 22.78
CA PHE A 121 0.54 4.25 21.57
C PHE A 121 -0.38 4.27 20.36
N ILE A 122 0.12 4.83 19.25
CA ILE A 122 -0.54 4.83 17.94
C ILE A 122 0.44 4.34 16.90
N GLY A 123 0.12 3.24 16.22
CA GLY A 123 0.82 2.81 15.03
C GLY A 123 0.27 3.54 13.81
N MET A 124 1.02 4.47 13.21
CA MET A 124 0.54 5.34 12.15
C MET A 124 1.23 5.07 10.82
N GLY A 125 0.53 4.39 9.91
CA GLY A 125 0.96 4.30 8.52
C GLY A 125 0.82 5.65 7.82
N ILE A 126 1.88 6.12 7.15
CA ILE A 126 1.90 7.36 6.38
C ILE A 126 2.13 7.05 4.92
N SER A 127 1.28 7.58 4.03
CA SER A 127 1.44 7.46 2.58
C SER A 127 1.51 8.82 1.92
N GLY A 128 2.08 8.88 0.69
CA GLY A 128 2.17 10.10 -0.13
C GLY A 128 3.57 10.44 -0.60
N GLY A 129 4.59 9.73 -0.10
CA GLY A 129 5.99 10.03 -0.40
C GLY A 129 6.40 11.42 0.10
N GLU A 130 7.45 11.98 -0.48
CA GLU A 130 7.99 13.28 -0.10
C GLU A 130 6.96 14.41 -0.27
N VAL A 131 6.35 14.48 -1.43
CA VAL A 131 5.35 15.51 -1.76
C VAL A 131 4.12 15.39 -0.88
N GLY A 132 3.58 14.18 -0.70
CA GLY A 132 2.43 13.97 0.18
C GLY A 132 2.73 14.32 1.63
N ALA A 133 3.88 13.95 2.16
CA ALA A 133 4.30 14.36 3.52
C ALA A 133 4.29 15.89 3.70
N ARG A 134 4.68 16.62 2.66
CA ARG A 134 4.76 18.10 2.67
C ARG A 134 3.40 18.77 2.51
N THR A 135 2.49 18.22 1.69
CA THR A 135 1.28 18.91 1.23
C THR A 135 -0.02 18.26 1.64
N GLY A 136 0.02 17.08 2.24
CA GLY A 136 -1.14 16.33 2.69
C GLY A 136 -0.96 14.83 2.48
N PRO A 137 -0.50 14.08 3.50
CA PRO A 137 -0.43 12.63 3.45
C PRO A 137 -1.78 11.96 3.72
N ALA A 138 -1.92 10.69 3.29
CA ALA A 138 -2.91 9.79 3.85
C ALA A 138 -2.37 9.17 5.14
N LEU A 139 -3.17 9.16 6.20
CA LEU A 139 -2.79 8.76 7.54
C LEU A 139 -3.67 7.61 8.04
N MET A 140 -3.05 6.50 8.47
CA MET A 140 -3.70 5.27 8.90
C MET A 140 -3.34 4.98 10.35
N LEU A 141 -4.22 5.33 11.29
CA LEU A 141 -3.95 5.25 12.73
C LEU A 141 -4.51 3.95 13.31
N GLY A 142 -3.64 3.16 13.94
CA GLY A 142 -4.01 1.98 14.72
C GLY A 142 -3.84 2.25 16.22
N PHE A 143 -4.88 1.99 17.03
CA PHE A 143 -4.92 2.32 18.45
C PHE A 143 -5.83 1.35 19.22
N GLU A 144 -5.66 1.24 20.55
CA GLU A 144 -6.57 0.43 21.40
C GLU A 144 -7.50 1.27 22.27
N LYS A 145 -7.11 2.50 22.56
CA LYS A 145 -7.91 3.42 23.37
C LYS A 145 -8.34 4.62 22.53
N GLU A 146 -9.35 5.32 22.98
CA GLU A 146 -9.83 6.52 22.32
C GLU A 146 -8.69 7.55 22.12
N ILE A 147 -8.54 8.01 20.88
CA ILE A 147 -7.54 9.02 20.54
C ILE A 147 -8.04 10.39 21.02
N PRO A 148 -7.21 11.17 21.74
CA PRO A 148 -7.61 12.50 22.19
C PRO A 148 -8.04 13.41 21.03
N GLU A 149 -9.18 14.08 21.14
CA GLU A 149 -9.73 14.97 20.09
C GLU A 149 -8.72 16.03 19.61
N ASN A 150 -7.92 16.56 20.53
CA ASN A 150 -6.91 17.56 20.19
C ASN A 150 -5.77 16.97 19.32
N LEU A 151 -5.49 15.67 19.43
CA LEU A 151 -4.54 14.99 18.55
C LEU A 151 -5.16 14.76 17.17
N ILE A 152 -6.39 14.27 17.12
CA ILE A 152 -7.12 14.11 15.85
C ILE A 152 -7.22 15.45 15.11
N SER A 153 -7.65 16.50 15.79
CA SER A 153 -7.74 17.84 15.21
C SER A 153 -6.41 18.36 14.66
N MET A 154 -5.30 18.07 15.35
CA MET A 154 -3.97 18.48 14.90
C MET A 154 -3.52 17.67 13.67
N ILE A 155 -3.74 16.35 13.67
CA ILE A 155 -3.41 15.46 12.54
C ILE A 155 -4.28 15.78 11.31
N SER A 156 -5.55 16.12 11.51
CA SER A 156 -6.49 16.50 10.45
C SER A 156 -6.03 17.72 9.66
N LYS A 157 -5.30 18.66 10.28
CA LYS A 157 -4.78 19.84 9.60
C LYS A 157 -3.75 19.51 8.53
N ILE A 158 -2.94 18.46 8.75
CA ILE A 158 -1.87 18.07 7.84
C ILE A 158 -2.28 16.99 6.84
N ALA A 159 -3.41 16.32 7.04
CA ALA A 159 -3.86 15.25 6.18
C ALA A 159 -4.37 15.75 4.82
N ALA A 160 -4.25 14.91 3.79
CA ALA A 160 -4.93 15.15 2.51
C ALA A 160 -6.44 15.21 2.70
N LYS A 161 -7.12 15.89 1.78
CA LYS A 161 -8.57 15.91 1.68
C LYS A 161 -9.02 15.39 0.32
N ALA A 162 -10.03 14.54 0.33
CA ALA A 162 -10.71 14.08 -0.87
C ALA A 162 -12.23 14.08 -0.61
N ASP A 163 -13.01 14.51 -1.58
CA ASP A 163 -14.47 14.61 -1.48
C ASP A 163 -14.96 15.38 -0.23
N GLY A 164 -14.19 16.41 0.18
CA GLY A 164 -14.50 17.25 1.34
C GLY A 164 -14.20 16.61 2.71
N GLN A 165 -13.62 15.42 2.75
CA GLN A 165 -13.26 14.70 3.97
C GLN A 165 -11.75 14.50 4.05
N GLU A 166 -11.20 14.43 5.27
CA GLU A 166 -9.80 14.10 5.51
C GLU A 166 -9.50 12.63 5.12
N CYS A 167 -8.31 12.41 4.56
CA CYS A 167 -7.80 11.08 4.26
C CYS A 167 -7.11 10.48 5.51
N ILE A 168 -7.87 10.32 6.57
CA ILE A 168 -7.46 9.71 7.84
C ILE A 168 -8.30 8.46 8.05
N GLY A 169 -7.63 7.33 8.30
CA GLY A 169 -8.26 6.10 8.75
C GLY A 169 -8.00 5.91 10.25
N LEU A 170 -9.06 5.63 11.00
CA LEU A 170 -9.00 5.34 12.43
C LEU A 170 -9.39 3.87 12.64
N TYR A 171 -8.45 3.06 13.11
CA TYR A 171 -8.61 1.61 13.19
C TYR A 171 -8.30 1.10 14.59
N GLU A 172 -9.17 0.25 15.12
CA GLU A 172 -8.93 -0.46 16.37
C GLU A 172 -7.73 -1.40 16.26
N GLY A 173 -6.92 -1.51 17.31
CA GLY A 173 -5.72 -2.34 17.40
C GLY A 173 -4.44 -1.59 17.03
N PHE A 174 -3.40 -1.67 17.87
CA PHE A 174 -2.12 -0.95 17.72
C PHE A 174 -1.45 -1.14 16.36
N GLY A 175 -1.55 -2.34 15.79
CA GLY A 175 -0.91 -2.68 14.52
C GLY A 175 -1.75 -2.37 13.27
N THR A 176 -3.04 -2.09 13.42
CA THR A 176 -3.98 -2.05 12.29
C THR A 176 -3.66 -0.95 11.29
N GLY A 177 -3.24 0.24 11.76
CA GLY A 177 -2.80 1.31 10.87
C GLY A 177 -1.63 0.89 9.97
N HIS A 178 -0.64 0.21 10.54
CA HIS A 178 0.49 -0.32 9.78
C HIS A 178 0.11 -1.51 8.90
N PHE A 179 -0.84 -2.35 9.31
CA PHE A 179 -1.38 -3.42 8.46
C PHE A 179 -2.05 -2.84 7.20
N ILE A 180 -2.93 -1.86 7.35
CA ILE A 180 -3.59 -1.19 6.22
C ILE A 180 -2.55 -0.50 5.32
N LYS A 181 -1.53 0.15 5.90
CA LYS A 181 -0.44 0.76 5.13
C LYS A 181 0.43 -0.27 4.40
N MET A 182 0.73 -1.38 5.03
CA MET A 182 1.48 -2.48 4.42
C MET A 182 0.74 -3.04 3.20
N LEU A 183 -0.57 -3.26 3.33
CA LEU A 183 -1.40 -3.75 2.23
C LEU A 183 -1.52 -2.73 1.10
N HIS A 184 -1.69 -1.43 1.44
CA HIS A 184 -1.59 -0.34 0.46
C HIS A 184 -0.30 -0.45 -0.37
N ASN A 185 0.84 -0.69 0.29
CA ASN A 185 2.12 -0.82 -0.41
C ASN A 185 2.16 -2.06 -1.31
N GLY A 186 1.55 -3.18 -0.90
CA GLY A 186 1.42 -4.37 -1.75
C GLY A 186 0.61 -4.10 -3.01
N ILE A 187 -0.53 -3.43 -2.88
CA ILE A 187 -1.37 -3.00 -4.01
C ILE A 187 -0.59 -2.04 -4.92
N GLU A 188 0.14 -1.08 -4.35
CA GLU A 188 1.01 -0.16 -5.10
C GLU A 188 2.00 -0.91 -5.99
N TYR A 189 2.60 -1.99 -5.49
CA TYR A 189 3.53 -2.81 -6.29
C TYR A 189 2.83 -3.43 -7.50
N ALA A 190 1.63 -3.97 -7.31
CA ALA A 190 0.87 -4.57 -8.40
C ALA A 190 0.40 -3.52 -9.42
N GLU A 191 -0.10 -2.37 -8.97
CA GLU A 191 -0.46 -1.26 -9.86
C GLU A 191 0.72 -0.80 -10.72
N MET A 192 1.90 -0.60 -10.12
CA MET A 192 3.10 -0.23 -10.85
C MET A 192 3.50 -1.29 -11.88
N GLN A 193 3.39 -2.58 -11.54
CA GLN A 193 3.74 -3.67 -12.43
C GLN A 193 2.76 -3.78 -13.60
N ILE A 194 1.44 -3.63 -13.37
CA ILE A 194 0.43 -3.60 -14.42
C ILE A 194 0.75 -2.50 -15.46
N LEU A 195 1.12 -1.31 -15.01
CA LEU A 195 1.49 -0.20 -15.91
C LEU A 195 2.81 -0.47 -16.64
N ALA A 196 3.77 -1.14 -16.00
CA ALA A 196 5.02 -1.56 -16.65
C ALA A 196 4.76 -2.63 -17.72
N GLU A 197 3.86 -3.59 -17.47
CA GLU A 197 3.41 -4.58 -18.44
C GLU A 197 2.72 -3.91 -19.63
N ALA A 198 1.82 -2.97 -19.38
CA ALA A 198 1.16 -2.18 -20.42
C ALA A 198 2.17 -1.40 -21.29
N TYR A 199 3.16 -0.75 -20.66
CA TYR A 199 4.24 -0.08 -21.39
C TYR A 199 5.03 -1.05 -22.26
N ASN A 200 5.38 -2.25 -21.77
CA ASN A 200 6.07 -3.27 -22.54
C ASN A 200 5.24 -3.73 -23.76
N ILE A 201 3.94 -3.92 -23.60
CA ILE A 201 3.01 -4.28 -24.68
C ILE A 201 2.98 -3.17 -25.74
N LEU A 202 2.81 -1.90 -25.34
CA LEU A 202 2.82 -0.75 -26.24
C LEU A 202 4.13 -0.66 -27.04
N ARG A 203 5.29 -0.79 -26.37
CA ARG A 203 6.60 -0.78 -27.02
C ARG A 203 6.75 -1.92 -28.03
N THR A 204 6.27 -3.11 -27.70
CA THR A 204 6.30 -4.29 -28.58
C THR A 204 5.37 -4.10 -29.79
N ALA A 205 4.24 -3.42 -29.62
CA ALA A 205 3.33 -3.03 -30.71
C ALA A 205 3.89 -1.91 -31.58
N GLY A 206 5.04 -1.31 -31.24
CA GLY A 206 5.72 -0.28 -32.05
C GLY A 206 5.38 1.15 -31.64
N PHE A 207 4.70 1.36 -30.52
CA PHE A 207 4.51 2.71 -29.95
C PHE A 207 5.86 3.25 -29.48
N ASP A 208 6.20 4.48 -29.83
CA ASP A 208 7.30 5.20 -29.21
C ASP A 208 6.90 5.74 -27.82
N ASN A 209 7.82 6.43 -27.14
CA ASN A 209 7.55 6.96 -25.82
C ASN A 209 6.45 8.04 -25.81
N VAL A 210 6.34 8.83 -26.88
CA VAL A 210 5.30 9.85 -27.02
C VAL A 210 3.93 9.21 -27.17
N ALA A 211 3.79 8.27 -28.10
CA ALA A 211 2.54 7.55 -28.34
C ALA A 211 2.10 6.74 -27.09
N ALA A 212 3.07 6.12 -26.39
CA ALA A 212 2.78 5.44 -25.12
C ALA A 212 2.35 6.42 -24.03
N SER A 213 3.00 7.59 -23.92
CA SER A 213 2.57 8.66 -23.01
C SER A 213 1.15 9.14 -23.31
N GLU A 214 0.81 9.33 -24.57
CA GLU A 214 -0.54 9.71 -25.00
C GLU A 214 -1.58 8.67 -24.64
N PHE A 215 -1.28 7.38 -24.80
CA PHE A 215 -2.14 6.29 -24.36
C PHE A 215 -2.47 6.40 -22.86
N PHE A 216 -1.46 6.53 -22.00
CA PHE A 216 -1.69 6.69 -20.54
C PHE A 216 -2.39 8.02 -20.20
N ASN A 217 -2.12 9.09 -20.94
CA ASN A 217 -2.83 10.36 -20.73
C ASN A 217 -4.32 10.27 -21.11
N ASN A 218 -4.68 9.47 -22.12
CA ASN A 218 -6.07 9.21 -22.46
C ASN A 218 -6.78 8.42 -21.36
N LEU A 219 -6.12 7.40 -20.76
CA LEU A 219 -6.66 6.70 -19.60
C LEU A 219 -6.95 7.63 -18.41
N LYS A 220 -6.15 8.69 -18.23
CA LYS A 220 -6.36 9.71 -17.21
C LYS A 220 -7.65 10.52 -17.41
N GLN A 221 -8.10 10.70 -18.64
CA GLN A 221 -9.30 11.47 -18.98
C GLN A 221 -10.59 10.64 -18.88
N GLU A 222 -10.45 9.33 -18.71
CA GLU A 222 -11.54 8.37 -18.57
C GLU A 222 -11.68 7.90 -17.11
N GLU A 223 -12.52 6.90 -16.88
CA GLU A 223 -12.82 6.33 -15.55
C GLU A 223 -11.61 5.66 -14.84
N GLN A 224 -10.42 5.68 -15.46
CA GLN A 224 -9.22 5.02 -14.96
C GLN A 224 -8.16 5.96 -14.38
N SER A 225 -8.49 7.25 -14.22
CA SER A 225 -7.53 8.22 -13.70
C SER A 225 -6.91 7.76 -12.38
N SER A 226 -5.58 7.85 -12.29
CA SER A 226 -4.83 7.61 -11.07
C SER A 226 -3.51 8.38 -11.06
N TYR A 227 -2.97 8.57 -9.86
CA TYR A 227 -1.66 9.19 -9.73
C TYR A 227 -0.56 8.42 -10.45
N LEU A 228 -0.57 7.08 -10.36
CA LEU A 228 0.42 6.25 -11.05
C LEU A 228 0.30 6.35 -12.58
N ILE A 229 -0.90 6.41 -13.15
CA ILE A 229 -1.11 6.65 -14.59
C ILE A 229 -0.60 8.03 -14.99
N GLU A 230 -0.90 9.06 -14.18
CA GLU A 230 -0.42 10.42 -14.42
C GLU A 230 1.10 10.51 -14.47
N ILE A 231 1.78 9.98 -13.44
CA ILE A 231 3.25 10.03 -13.41
C ILE A 231 3.87 9.15 -14.50
N THR A 232 3.24 8.03 -14.87
CA THR A 232 3.69 7.18 -16.00
C THR A 232 3.69 7.98 -17.31
N SER A 233 2.58 8.66 -17.63
CA SER A 233 2.53 9.54 -18.81
C SER A 233 3.62 10.62 -18.76
N ASN A 234 3.83 11.25 -17.61
CA ASN A 234 4.85 12.29 -17.44
C ASN A 234 6.28 11.74 -17.60
N ILE A 235 6.58 10.58 -17.02
CA ILE A 235 7.89 9.91 -17.11
C ILE A 235 8.23 9.62 -18.58
N LEU A 236 7.28 9.09 -19.34
CA LEU A 236 7.51 8.66 -20.72
C LEU A 236 7.83 9.81 -21.69
N LYS A 237 7.34 11.02 -21.44
CA LYS A 237 7.64 12.20 -22.24
C LYS A 237 8.79 13.06 -21.71
N THR A 238 9.41 12.69 -20.59
CA THR A 238 10.48 13.49 -20.00
C THR A 238 11.80 13.26 -20.71
N GLU A 239 12.29 14.31 -21.35
CA GLU A 239 13.57 14.34 -22.07
C GLU A 239 14.63 15.13 -21.32
N LYS A 240 15.89 14.75 -21.52
CA LYS A 240 17.06 15.53 -21.13
C LYS A 240 18.16 15.37 -22.18
N ASN A 241 18.66 16.48 -22.68
CA ASN A 241 19.70 16.52 -23.74
C ASN A 241 19.30 15.76 -25.03
N GLY A 242 18.02 15.77 -25.42
CA GLY A 242 17.50 15.13 -26.63
C GLY A 242 17.29 13.62 -26.50
N GLU A 243 17.34 13.06 -25.29
CA GLU A 243 17.08 11.64 -25.03
C GLU A 243 15.99 11.48 -23.96
N TYR A 244 15.09 10.53 -24.12
CA TYR A 244 14.09 10.19 -23.10
C TYR A 244 14.78 9.57 -21.90
N LEU A 245 14.49 10.10 -20.70
CA LEU A 245 15.13 9.61 -19.47
C LEU A 245 14.84 8.15 -19.21
N ILE A 246 13.63 7.68 -19.54
CA ILE A 246 13.23 6.28 -19.34
C ILE A 246 14.13 5.30 -20.08
N ASP A 247 14.60 5.65 -21.27
CA ASP A 247 15.44 4.78 -22.09
C ASP A 247 16.89 4.64 -21.54
N ARG A 248 17.27 5.52 -20.60
CA ARG A 248 18.59 5.53 -19.93
C ARG A 248 18.57 4.81 -18.58
N ILE A 249 17.39 4.54 -18.03
CA ILE A 249 17.26 3.88 -16.71
C ILE A 249 17.55 2.40 -16.86
N LYS A 250 18.38 1.86 -15.97
CA LYS A 250 18.62 0.41 -15.91
C LYS A 250 17.33 -0.31 -15.55
N PRO A 251 17.02 -1.45 -16.19
CA PRO A 251 15.76 -2.19 -15.97
C PRO A 251 15.83 -3.03 -14.67
N VAL A 252 16.12 -2.37 -13.55
CA VAL A 252 16.23 -2.97 -12.22
C VAL A 252 15.34 -2.20 -11.26
N ALA A 253 14.37 -2.89 -10.67
CA ALA A 253 13.44 -2.30 -9.71
C ALA A 253 13.78 -2.73 -8.27
N ASN A 254 14.28 -1.79 -7.47
CA ASN A 254 14.57 -2.03 -6.06
C ASN A 254 13.29 -1.97 -5.20
N HIS A 255 13.35 -2.55 -3.99
CA HIS A 255 12.29 -2.49 -3.00
C HIS A 255 12.85 -2.25 -1.59
N LYS A 256 12.03 -1.64 -0.72
CA LYS A 256 12.36 -1.39 0.71
C LYS A 256 11.77 -2.45 1.65
N GLY A 257 11.26 -3.57 1.12
CA GLY A 257 10.73 -4.69 1.90
C GLY A 257 9.22 -4.63 2.18
N THR A 258 8.53 -3.50 1.99
CA THR A 258 7.11 -3.35 2.36
C THR A 258 6.17 -4.29 1.56
N GLY A 259 6.39 -4.45 0.25
CA GLY A 259 5.63 -5.43 -0.55
C GLY A 259 5.89 -6.88 -0.13
N LYS A 260 7.12 -7.21 0.30
CA LYS A 260 7.47 -8.51 0.87
C LYS A 260 6.66 -8.79 2.13
N LEU A 261 6.55 -7.82 3.03
CA LEU A 261 5.76 -7.96 4.27
C LEU A 261 4.28 -8.25 3.99
N THR A 262 3.70 -7.65 2.95
CA THR A 262 2.32 -7.95 2.53
C THR A 262 2.15 -9.42 2.16
N ILE A 263 3.08 -9.96 1.39
CA ILE A 263 3.06 -11.35 0.94
C ILE A 263 3.29 -12.31 2.10
N GLU A 264 4.30 -12.06 2.93
CA GLU A 264 4.60 -12.86 4.12
C GLU A 264 3.39 -12.91 5.06
N THR A 265 2.69 -11.79 5.22
CA THR A 265 1.47 -11.73 6.01
C THR A 265 0.35 -12.55 5.37
N GLY A 266 0.11 -12.41 4.07
CA GLY A 266 -0.85 -13.25 3.35
C GLY A 266 -0.58 -14.75 3.52
N LEU A 267 0.68 -15.17 3.36
CA LEU A 267 1.10 -16.55 3.54
C LEU A 267 0.88 -17.05 4.99
N ASN A 268 1.22 -16.23 6.00
CA ASN A 268 1.05 -16.56 7.41
C ASN A 268 -0.43 -16.71 7.79
N TYR A 269 -1.31 -15.96 7.14
CA TYR A 269 -2.76 -16.07 7.31
C TYR A 269 -3.39 -17.16 6.42
N GLY A 270 -2.63 -17.77 5.50
CA GLY A 270 -3.15 -18.69 4.50
C GLY A 270 -4.08 -18.01 3.49
N PHE A 271 -3.87 -16.72 3.22
CA PHE A 271 -4.70 -15.92 2.34
C PHE A 271 -3.98 -15.63 1.00
N PRO A 272 -4.63 -15.92 -0.17
CA PRO A 272 -4.01 -15.75 -1.47
C PRO A 272 -4.00 -14.29 -1.94
N LEU A 273 -2.82 -13.78 -2.31
CA LEU A 273 -2.60 -12.46 -2.89
C LEU A 273 -1.79 -12.57 -4.20
N PRO A 274 -2.28 -13.32 -5.20
CA PRO A 274 -1.45 -13.69 -6.36
C PRO A 274 -0.98 -12.49 -7.18
N SER A 275 -1.79 -11.46 -7.39
CA SER A 275 -1.38 -10.27 -8.15
C SER A 275 -0.24 -9.52 -7.45
N ILE A 276 -0.32 -9.38 -6.13
CA ILE A 276 0.71 -8.70 -5.32
C ILE A 276 1.99 -9.55 -5.27
N PHE A 277 1.84 -10.88 -5.17
CA PHE A 277 2.95 -11.81 -5.18
C PHE A 277 3.73 -11.71 -6.50
N GLU A 278 3.04 -11.77 -7.64
CA GLU A 278 3.69 -11.68 -8.95
C GLU A 278 4.35 -10.32 -9.19
N ALA A 279 3.78 -9.23 -8.70
CA ALA A 279 4.42 -7.92 -8.79
C ALA A 279 5.72 -7.84 -7.99
N PHE A 280 5.76 -8.44 -6.81
CA PHE A 280 6.99 -8.54 -6.03
C PHE A 280 8.00 -9.44 -6.71
N ASN A 281 7.55 -10.60 -7.23
CA ASN A 281 8.39 -11.56 -7.93
C ASN A 281 9.06 -10.91 -9.15
N ALA A 282 8.31 -10.18 -9.98
CA ALA A 282 8.84 -9.44 -11.12
C ALA A 282 9.94 -8.42 -10.72
N ARG A 283 9.80 -7.74 -9.58
CA ARG A 283 10.86 -6.86 -9.05
C ARG A 283 12.11 -7.63 -8.63
N VAL A 284 11.94 -8.76 -7.96
CA VAL A 284 13.07 -9.62 -7.57
C VAL A 284 13.78 -10.13 -8.83
N GLU A 285 13.03 -10.64 -9.80
CA GLU A 285 13.56 -11.12 -11.07
C GLU A 285 14.34 -10.04 -11.85
N SER A 286 13.92 -8.80 -11.78
CA SER A 286 14.61 -7.68 -12.44
C SER A 286 16.06 -7.49 -11.97
N ASN A 287 16.41 -7.99 -10.79
CA ASN A 287 17.77 -7.95 -10.24
C ASN A 287 18.66 -9.11 -10.70
N TYR A 288 18.07 -10.15 -11.29
CA TYR A 288 18.82 -11.28 -11.81
C TYR A 288 19.19 -11.02 -13.28
N GLN A 289 20.40 -11.41 -13.66
CA GLN A 289 20.79 -11.41 -15.06
C GLN A 289 19.94 -12.42 -15.83
N LYS A 290 19.80 -12.21 -17.15
CA LYS A 290 19.08 -13.14 -18.02
C LYS A 290 19.62 -14.56 -17.87
N ILE A 291 18.80 -15.44 -17.33
CA ILE A 291 19.16 -16.85 -17.11
C ILE A 291 19.23 -17.59 -18.45
N TRP A 292 18.37 -17.22 -19.40
CA TRP A 292 18.28 -17.86 -20.70
C TRP A 292 18.85 -16.96 -21.81
N PRO A 293 19.47 -17.52 -22.84
CA PRO A 293 19.91 -16.76 -24.00
C PRO A 293 18.73 -16.00 -24.61
N THR A 294 18.96 -14.73 -24.92
CA THR A 294 17.92 -13.90 -25.57
C THR A 294 17.68 -14.44 -26.98
N THR A 295 16.49 -14.92 -27.25
CA THR A 295 16.01 -15.15 -28.62
C THR A 295 15.67 -13.79 -29.21
N LYS A 296 16.56 -13.25 -30.07
CA LYS A 296 16.25 -12.05 -30.85
C LYS A 296 15.14 -12.38 -31.85
N LYS A 297 13.90 -12.19 -31.48
CA LYS A 297 12.80 -12.08 -32.43
C LYS A 297 12.36 -10.63 -32.42
N ASN A 298 12.36 -9.98 -33.57
CA ASN A 298 11.63 -8.75 -33.78
C ASN A 298 10.13 -9.10 -33.76
N ILE A 299 9.60 -9.22 -32.52
CA ILE A 299 8.20 -9.47 -32.32
C ILE A 299 7.51 -8.12 -32.54
N LYS A 300 6.62 -8.06 -33.53
CA LYS A 300 5.71 -6.96 -33.72
C LYS A 300 4.31 -7.53 -33.61
N ILE A 301 3.52 -7.02 -32.70
CA ILE A 301 2.12 -7.42 -32.49
C ILE A 301 1.19 -6.34 -33.06
N GLU A 302 0.03 -6.76 -33.53
CA GLU A 302 -1.10 -5.88 -33.72
C GLU A 302 -1.80 -5.74 -32.34
N LEU A 303 -2.02 -4.52 -31.89
CA LEU A 303 -2.63 -4.20 -30.62
C LEU A 303 -3.91 -3.41 -30.84
N ASP A 304 -5.02 -3.90 -30.30
CA ASP A 304 -6.19 -3.06 -30.06
C ASP A 304 -5.99 -2.29 -28.74
N PRO A 305 -5.87 -0.96 -28.75
CA PRO A 305 -5.71 -0.17 -27.53
C PRO A 305 -6.84 -0.37 -26.52
N ASN A 306 -8.06 -0.68 -26.98
CA ASN A 306 -9.20 -0.94 -26.11
C ASN A 306 -9.02 -2.25 -25.30
N GLU A 307 -8.46 -3.31 -25.90
CA GLU A 307 -8.15 -4.54 -25.17
C GLU A 307 -7.14 -4.30 -24.04
N LEU A 308 -6.12 -3.48 -24.31
CA LEU A 308 -5.13 -3.10 -23.30
C LEU A 308 -5.75 -2.26 -22.17
N GLN A 309 -6.58 -1.30 -22.51
CA GLN A 309 -7.30 -0.46 -21.56
C GLN A 309 -8.19 -1.30 -20.63
N GLU A 310 -8.97 -2.21 -21.19
CA GLU A 310 -9.84 -3.11 -20.44
C GLU A 310 -9.04 -4.07 -19.53
N ALA A 311 -7.91 -4.57 -20.02
CA ALA A 311 -7.03 -5.44 -19.23
C ALA A 311 -6.36 -4.70 -18.07
N ILE A 312 -5.96 -3.43 -18.27
CA ILE A 312 -5.44 -2.57 -17.18
C ILE A 312 -6.51 -2.39 -16.09
N TYR A 313 -7.73 -2.00 -16.49
CA TYR A 313 -8.84 -1.82 -15.54
C TYR A 313 -9.13 -3.12 -14.77
N PHE A 314 -9.32 -4.23 -15.50
CA PHE A 314 -9.61 -5.54 -14.91
C PHE A 314 -8.54 -5.96 -13.89
N SER A 315 -7.27 -5.83 -14.25
CA SER A 315 -6.17 -6.25 -13.39
C SER A 315 -6.03 -5.38 -12.14
N ARG A 316 -6.22 -4.06 -12.27
CA ARG A 316 -6.23 -3.12 -11.15
C ARG A 316 -7.40 -3.39 -10.20
N LEU A 317 -8.63 -3.55 -10.74
CA LEU A 317 -9.80 -3.87 -9.94
C LEU A 317 -9.63 -5.21 -9.21
N SER A 318 -9.16 -6.25 -9.92
CA SER A 318 -8.90 -7.57 -9.32
C SER A 318 -7.86 -7.47 -8.18
N THR A 319 -6.81 -6.68 -8.34
CA THR A 319 -5.79 -6.47 -7.30
C THR A 319 -6.37 -5.76 -6.07
N LEU A 320 -7.18 -4.72 -6.27
CA LEU A 320 -7.86 -4.02 -5.18
C LEU A 320 -8.82 -4.95 -4.43
N ILE A 321 -9.58 -5.78 -5.15
CA ILE A 321 -10.48 -6.77 -4.53
C ILE A 321 -9.69 -7.77 -3.69
N GLN A 322 -8.56 -8.30 -4.18
CA GLN A 322 -7.69 -9.19 -3.38
C GLN A 322 -7.25 -8.51 -2.07
N GLY A 323 -6.86 -7.24 -2.15
CA GLY A 323 -6.48 -6.46 -0.97
C GLY A 323 -7.65 -6.25 0.00
N ILE A 324 -8.83 -5.85 -0.51
CA ILE A 324 -10.03 -5.63 0.31
C ILE A 324 -10.47 -6.94 0.99
N LEU A 325 -10.51 -8.04 0.25
CA LEU A 325 -10.83 -9.35 0.82
C LEU A 325 -9.86 -9.76 1.94
N PHE A 326 -8.59 -9.39 1.81
CA PHE A 326 -7.63 -9.67 2.87
C PHE A 326 -7.88 -8.78 4.10
N ILE A 327 -8.33 -7.53 3.93
CA ILE A 327 -8.75 -6.69 5.07
C ILE A 327 -9.98 -7.31 5.75
N GLU A 328 -10.99 -7.73 4.99
CA GLU A 328 -12.19 -8.39 5.52
C GLU A 328 -11.84 -9.68 6.29
N TYR A 329 -10.93 -10.49 5.73
CA TYR A 329 -10.46 -11.72 6.36
C TYR A 329 -9.69 -11.44 7.67
N PHE A 330 -8.77 -10.48 7.63
CA PHE A 330 -7.98 -10.04 8.79
C PHE A 330 -8.89 -9.49 9.90
N SER A 331 -9.80 -8.59 9.55
CA SER A 331 -10.79 -8.01 10.46
C SER A 331 -11.57 -9.09 11.23
N LYS A 332 -12.06 -10.10 10.49
CA LYS A 332 -12.78 -11.24 11.07
C LYS A 332 -11.92 -12.10 11.98
N ARG A 333 -10.69 -12.39 11.54
CA ARG A 333 -9.78 -13.31 12.25
C ARG A 333 -9.21 -12.69 13.53
N GLU A 334 -8.93 -11.40 13.51
CA GLU A 334 -8.42 -10.66 14.67
C GLU A 334 -9.54 -10.08 15.54
N ASN A 335 -10.81 -10.30 15.16
CA ASN A 335 -11.99 -9.76 15.84
C ASN A 335 -11.93 -8.23 15.99
N LEU A 336 -11.57 -7.55 14.90
CA LEU A 336 -11.50 -6.09 14.79
C LEU A 336 -12.62 -5.58 13.87
N GLU A 337 -13.12 -4.37 14.10
CA GLU A 337 -14.06 -3.71 13.20
C GLU A 337 -13.31 -2.77 12.23
N ILE A 338 -13.06 -3.24 11.00
CA ILE A 338 -12.46 -2.42 9.94
C ILE A 338 -13.48 -2.18 8.85
N LYS A 339 -13.96 -0.94 8.74
CA LYS A 339 -14.90 -0.54 7.69
C LYS A 339 -14.14 -0.27 6.39
N ILE A 340 -14.47 -1.02 5.35
CA ILE A 340 -13.81 -0.87 4.04
C ILE A 340 -14.03 0.51 3.45
N GLU A 341 -15.19 1.14 3.67
CA GLU A 341 -15.49 2.51 3.23
C GLU A 341 -14.49 3.53 3.82
N ASP A 342 -14.09 3.38 5.08
CA ASP A 342 -13.11 4.24 5.74
C ASP A 342 -11.70 4.02 5.15
N VAL A 343 -11.36 2.76 4.81
CA VAL A 343 -10.13 2.44 4.09
C VAL A 343 -10.13 3.08 2.71
N MET A 344 -11.24 2.98 1.97
CA MET A 344 -11.35 3.62 0.66
C MET A 344 -11.22 5.15 0.78
N GLN A 345 -11.94 5.79 1.73
CA GLN A 345 -11.82 7.23 1.98
C GLN A 345 -10.37 7.63 2.28
N ASN A 346 -9.68 6.86 3.11
CA ASN A 346 -8.30 7.12 3.45
C ASN A 346 -7.37 7.09 2.21
N TRP A 347 -7.63 6.21 1.25
CA TRP A 347 -6.80 6.04 0.05
C TRP A 347 -7.17 6.96 -1.12
N LEU A 348 -8.24 7.78 -1.03
CA LEU A 348 -8.65 8.68 -2.10
C LEU A 348 -7.71 9.86 -2.33
N GLY A 349 -6.97 10.29 -1.33
CA GLY A 349 -6.05 11.43 -1.44
C GLY A 349 -4.77 11.22 -0.65
N GLY A 350 -3.72 11.96 -1.01
CA GLY A 350 -2.46 11.96 -0.27
C GLY A 350 -1.70 10.63 -0.28
N CYS A 351 -2.08 9.66 -1.10
CA CYS A 351 -1.41 8.37 -1.20
C CYS A 351 -1.02 8.04 -2.64
N ILE A 352 -0.19 7.01 -2.83
CA ILE A 352 0.33 6.65 -4.15
C ILE A 352 -0.71 5.94 -5.02
N ILE A 353 -1.61 5.16 -4.42
CA ILE A 353 -2.64 4.39 -5.17
C ILE A 353 -3.95 5.16 -5.38
N ARG A 354 -4.01 6.46 -5.03
CA ARG A 354 -5.21 7.28 -5.25
C ARG A 354 -5.66 7.25 -6.70
N SER A 355 -6.96 6.96 -6.90
CA SER A 355 -7.52 6.74 -8.24
C SER A 355 -9.03 6.91 -8.26
N ASP A 356 -9.58 7.10 -9.46
CA ASP A 356 -11.02 7.11 -9.66
C ASP A 356 -11.65 5.74 -9.42
N LEU A 357 -10.89 4.67 -9.64
CA LEU A 357 -11.33 3.30 -9.31
C LEU A 357 -11.62 3.13 -7.80
N LEU A 358 -10.83 3.74 -6.91
CA LEU A 358 -11.13 3.76 -5.48
C LEU A 358 -12.40 4.56 -5.14
N LYS A 359 -12.66 5.66 -5.86
CA LYS A 359 -13.92 6.43 -5.72
C LYS A 359 -15.11 5.59 -6.16
N GLU A 360 -14.97 4.89 -7.28
CA GLU A 360 -16.00 3.99 -7.80
C GLU A 360 -16.31 2.88 -6.79
N ILE A 361 -15.31 2.17 -6.27
CA ILE A 361 -15.49 1.15 -5.25
C ILE A 361 -16.17 1.73 -4.00
N LYS A 362 -15.71 2.87 -3.50
CA LYS A 362 -16.33 3.55 -2.35
C LYS A 362 -17.79 3.87 -2.60
N SER A 363 -18.13 4.38 -3.79
CA SER A 363 -19.50 4.68 -4.16
C SER A 363 -20.37 3.43 -4.19
N ILE A 364 -19.87 2.34 -4.76
CA ILE A 364 -20.59 1.05 -4.80
C ILE A 364 -20.83 0.53 -3.38
N LEU A 365 -19.82 0.54 -2.53
CA LEU A 365 -19.93 0.04 -1.15
C LEU A 365 -20.90 0.85 -0.29
N LYS A 366 -21.01 2.16 -0.52
CA LYS A 366 -21.96 3.03 0.18
C LYS A 366 -23.43 2.64 -0.03
N ASP A 367 -23.73 2.07 -1.20
CA ASP A 367 -25.08 1.64 -1.57
C ASP A 367 -25.38 0.18 -1.16
N GLU A 368 -24.38 -0.55 -0.65
CA GLU A 368 -24.50 -1.94 -0.20
C GLU A 368 -24.59 -2.02 1.35
N PRO A 369 -25.22 -3.09 1.89
CA PRO A 369 -25.20 -3.32 3.34
C PRO A 369 -23.75 -3.49 3.87
N SER A 370 -23.44 -2.83 4.98
CA SER A 370 -22.08 -2.79 5.57
C SER A 370 -21.48 -4.14 5.98
N ASN A 371 -22.28 -5.19 6.03
CA ASN A 371 -21.88 -6.55 6.38
C ASN A 371 -21.61 -7.46 5.16
N LYS A 372 -21.79 -6.94 3.95
CA LYS A 372 -21.51 -7.70 2.72
C LYS A 372 -20.05 -7.61 2.34
N SER A 373 -19.50 -8.74 1.88
CA SER A 373 -18.19 -8.75 1.23
C SER A 373 -18.23 -8.04 -0.13
N ILE A 374 -17.14 -7.43 -0.51
CA ILE A 374 -17.01 -6.75 -1.83
C ILE A 374 -17.36 -7.68 -2.99
N VAL A 375 -17.08 -8.99 -2.90
CA VAL A 375 -17.38 -9.95 -3.98
C VAL A 375 -18.87 -10.28 -4.11
N GLU A 376 -19.70 -9.92 -3.13
CA GLU A 376 -21.15 -10.05 -3.21
C GLU A 376 -21.83 -8.90 -3.97
N SER A 377 -21.08 -7.84 -4.28
CA SER A 377 -21.59 -6.71 -5.04
C SER A 377 -21.78 -7.08 -6.51
N LYS A 378 -23.03 -7.01 -6.96
CA LYS A 378 -23.39 -7.25 -8.37
C LYS A 378 -22.75 -6.23 -9.32
N GLN A 379 -22.51 -5.00 -8.85
CA GLN A 379 -21.88 -3.98 -9.69
C GLN A 379 -20.39 -4.28 -9.89
N ILE A 380 -19.69 -4.72 -8.84
CA ILE A 380 -18.29 -5.16 -8.94
C ILE A 380 -18.15 -6.36 -9.88
N GLN A 381 -19.03 -7.37 -9.74
CA GLN A 381 -19.07 -8.53 -10.63
C GLN A 381 -19.29 -8.09 -12.09
N LYS A 382 -20.29 -7.23 -12.35
CA LYS A 382 -20.57 -6.71 -13.67
C LYS A 382 -19.38 -5.97 -14.27
N ASN A 383 -18.64 -5.20 -13.46
CA ASN A 383 -17.45 -4.47 -13.93
C ASN A 383 -16.33 -5.41 -14.38
N LEU A 384 -16.13 -6.53 -13.68
CA LEU A 384 -15.19 -7.57 -14.08
C LEU A 384 -15.67 -8.34 -15.30
N ASP A 385 -16.93 -8.79 -15.30
CA ASP A 385 -17.52 -9.61 -16.38
C ASP A 385 -17.55 -8.88 -17.73
N SER A 386 -17.78 -7.56 -17.71
CA SER A 386 -17.79 -6.77 -18.96
C SER A 386 -16.41 -6.69 -19.61
N ARG A 387 -15.32 -6.82 -18.84
CA ARG A 387 -13.93 -6.62 -19.28
C ARG A 387 -13.13 -7.91 -19.46
N ILE A 388 -13.60 -9.03 -18.90
CA ILE A 388 -12.88 -10.31 -18.92
C ILE A 388 -12.59 -10.81 -20.32
N LYS A 389 -13.50 -10.58 -21.30
CA LYS A 389 -13.32 -11.03 -22.69
C LYS A 389 -12.09 -10.39 -23.32
N ASN A 390 -11.99 -9.07 -23.27
CA ASN A 390 -10.86 -8.33 -23.85
C ASN A 390 -9.55 -8.63 -23.11
N THR A 391 -9.62 -8.77 -21.78
CA THR A 391 -8.47 -9.20 -20.97
C THR A 391 -7.96 -10.58 -21.40
N LYS A 392 -8.86 -11.57 -21.62
CA LYS A 392 -8.47 -12.90 -22.12
C LYS A 392 -7.81 -12.81 -23.50
N ILE A 393 -8.35 -12.04 -24.42
CA ILE A 393 -7.79 -11.86 -25.76
C ILE A 393 -6.38 -11.28 -25.66
N LEU A 394 -6.19 -10.18 -24.96
CA LEU A 394 -4.89 -9.55 -24.78
C LEU A 394 -3.86 -10.48 -24.14
N VAL A 395 -4.21 -11.10 -23.01
CA VAL A 395 -3.28 -11.98 -22.26
C VAL A 395 -2.89 -13.19 -23.10
N SER A 396 -3.84 -13.81 -23.82
CA SER A 396 -3.55 -14.93 -24.73
C SER A 396 -2.62 -14.48 -25.86
N HIS A 397 -2.89 -13.32 -26.47
CA HIS A 397 -2.03 -12.75 -27.51
C HIS A 397 -0.61 -12.46 -27.00
N CYS A 398 -0.47 -11.95 -25.79
CA CYS A 398 0.83 -11.75 -25.14
C CYS A 398 1.58 -13.07 -24.94
N ILE A 399 0.91 -14.13 -24.47
CA ILE A 399 1.52 -15.46 -24.28
C ILE A 399 1.99 -16.02 -25.62
N GLU A 400 1.17 -16.01 -26.67
CA GLU A 400 1.51 -16.50 -28.01
C GLU A 400 2.75 -15.79 -28.60
N ASN A 401 2.93 -14.52 -28.25
CA ASN A 401 4.03 -13.69 -28.71
C ASN A 401 5.20 -13.55 -27.73
N ASN A 402 5.24 -14.33 -26.65
CA ASN A 402 6.29 -14.34 -25.62
C ASN A 402 6.47 -12.97 -24.94
N ILE A 403 5.38 -12.23 -24.71
CA ILE A 403 5.36 -10.98 -23.97
C ILE A 403 4.94 -11.29 -22.53
N PRO A 404 5.80 -11.07 -21.53
CA PRO A 404 5.48 -11.38 -20.14
C PRO A 404 4.46 -10.39 -19.57
N THR A 405 3.41 -10.93 -18.96
CA THR A 405 2.36 -10.17 -18.27
C THR A 405 2.00 -10.84 -16.95
N PRO A 406 2.97 -10.98 -16.00
CA PRO A 406 2.77 -11.78 -14.80
C PRO A 406 1.59 -11.32 -13.96
N VAL A 407 1.40 -10.03 -13.74
CA VAL A 407 0.30 -9.52 -12.91
C VAL A 407 -1.03 -9.55 -13.63
N MET A 408 -1.08 -9.17 -14.92
CA MET A 408 -2.33 -9.25 -15.71
C MET A 408 -2.81 -10.68 -15.83
N TYR A 409 -1.88 -11.62 -16.11
CA TYR A 409 -2.19 -13.05 -16.16
C TYR A 409 -2.67 -13.58 -14.79
N SER A 410 -1.96 -13.26 -13.74
CA SER A 410 -2.28 -13.69 -12.38
C SER A 410 -3.65 -13.16 -11.91
N SER A 411 -3.98 -11.90 -12.22
CA SER A 411 -5.28 -11.30 -11.93
C SER A 411 -6.41 -12.02 -12.65
N LEU A 412 -6.21 -12.31 -13.94
CA LEU A 412 -7.17 -13.05 -14.76
C LEU A 412 -7.36 -14.48 -14.25
N ASN A 413 -6.27 -15.18 -13.97
CA ASN A 413 -6.31 -16.56 -13.49
C ASN A 413 -6.97 -16.65 -12.11
N TRP A 414 -6.71 -15.70 -11.21
CA TRP A 414 -7.36 -15.61 -9.91
C TRP A 414 -8.89 -15.50 -10.05
N TYR A 415 -9.35 -14.60 -10.92
CA TYR A 415 -10.79 -14.42 -11.14
C TYR A 415 -11.45 -15.67 -11.74
N ILE A 416 -10.82 -16.29 -12.76
CA ILE A 416 -11.32 -17.53 -13.38
C ILE A 416 -11.40 -18.64 -12.34
N ASN A 417 -10.35 -18.83 -11.53
CA ASN A 417 -10.32 -19.88 -10.52
C ASN A 417 -11.35 -19.65 -9.42
N SER A 418 -11.53 -18.40 -8.97
CA SER A 418 -12.49 -18.06 -7.90
C SER A 418 -13.95 -18.17 -8.35
N SER A 419 -14.22 -18.06 -9.66
CA SER A 419 -15.56 -18.15 -10.25
C SER A 419 -15.86 -19.50 -10.90
N SER A 420 -14.92 -20.47 -10.84
CA SER A 420 -15.09 -21.81 -11.43
C SER A 420 -15.94 -22.71 -10.55
N GLU A 421 -16.90 -23.42 -11.16
CA GLU A 421 -17.69 -24.45 -10.47
C GLU A 421 -16.83 -25.65 -10.07
N PHE A 422 -15.84 -26.00 -10.88
CA PHE A 422 -14.95 -27.13 -10.63
C PHE A 422 -13.60 -26.64 -10.09
N ASN A 423 -13.22 -27.18 -8.94
CA ASN A 423 -11.92 -26.97 -8.33
C ASN A 423 -11.15 -28.31 -8.25
N PRO A 424 -9.99 -28.45 -8.94
CA PRO A 424 -9.21 -29.69 -8.97
C PRO A 424 -8.48 -29.99 -7.65
N SER A 425 -8.58 -29.14 -6.62
CA SER A 425 -7.92 -29.36 -5.32
C SER A 425 -8.38 -30.62 -4.61
N SER A 426 -9.55 -31.19 -4.97
CA SER A 426 -9.98 -32.50 -4.52
C SER A 426 -8.97 -33.60 -4.86
N LEU A 427 -8.34 -33.54 -6.05
CA LEU A 427 -7.29 -34.48 -6.43
C LEU A 427 -6.05 -34.33 -5.53
N ILE A 428 -5.66 -33.09 -5.20
CA ILE A 428 -4.52 -32.84 -4.30
C ILE A 428 -4.82 -33.44 -2.92
N GLN A 429 -6.02 -33.24 -2.40
CA GLN A 429 -6.40 -33.79 -1.09
C GLN A 429 -6.47 -35.31 -1.11
N ALA A 430 -7.00 -35.90 -2.18
CA ALA A 430 -7.00 -37.35 -2.38
C ALA A 430 -5.58 -37.94 -2.44
N GLN A 431 -4.66 -37.29 -3.17
CA GLN A 431 -3.25 -37.69 -3.21
C GLN A 431 -2.61 -37.62 -1.81
N ARG A 432 -2.87 -36.57 -1.03
CA ARG A 432 -2.38 -36.43 0.34
C ARG A 432 -2.92 -37.52 1.25
N ASP A 433 -4.16 -37.90 1.10
CA ASP A 433 -4.75 -38.99 1.85
C ASP A 433 -4.16 -40.35 1.44
N TYR A 434 -3.96 -40.58 0.14
CA TYR A 434 -3.37 -41.80 -0.39
C TYR A 434 -1.97 -42.07 0.16
N PHE A 435 -1.08 -41.08 0.09
CA PHE A 435 0.31 -41.29 0.51
C PHE A 435 0.58 -41.03 2.00
N GLY A 436 -0.29 -40.34 2.72
CA GLY A 436 0.00 -39.87 4.08
C GLY A 436 -1.15 -39.90 5.05
N ALA A 437 -2.28 -40.52 4.72
CA ALA A 437 -3.48 -40.58 5.58
C ALA A 437 -3.94 -39.20 6.09
N HIS A 438 -3.84 -38.17 5.22
CA HIS A 438 -4.19 -36.79 5.58
C HIS A 438 -5.70 -36.51 5.57
N THR A 439 -6.50 -37.54 5.43
CA THR A 439 -7.95 -37.53 5.42
C THR A 439 -8.60 -36.69 4.32
N VAL A 440 -9.81 -37.02 3.96
CA VAL A 440 -10.70 -36.26 3.05
C VAL A 440 -12.01 -35.97 3.74
N GLN A 441 -12.74 -34.98 3.25
CA GLN A 441 -14.14 -34.73 3.57
C GLN A 441 -14.98 -34.94 2.29
N PHE A 442 -16.14 -35.59 2.40
CA PHE A 442 -17.10 -35.63 1.33
C PHE A 442 -18.05 -34.42 1.36
N HIS A 443 -18.64 -34.07 0.23
CA HIS A 443 -19.55 -32.94 0.12
C HIS A 443 -20.71 -32.97 1.09
N GLU A 444 -21.14 -34.17 1.48
CA GLU A 444 -22.32 -34.41 2.31
C GLU A 444 -21.96 -34.59 3.80
N SER A 445 -20.68 -34.45 4.19
CA SER A 445 -20.24 -34.74 5.57
C SER A 445 -19.10 -33.81 6.00
N ASP A 446 -19.17 -33.37 7.25
CA ASP A 446 -18.06 -32.62 7.91
C ASP A 446 -17.03 -33.58 8.54
N GLU A 447 -17.19 -34.88 8.44
CA GLU A 447 -16.26 -35.86 8.99
C GLU A 447 -15.01 -35.99 8.13
N PHE A 448 -13.86 -36.06 8.80
CA PHE A 448 -12.57 -36.35 8.18
C PHE A 448 -12.33 -37.86 8.18
N LEU A 449 -12.15 -38.44 7.00
CA LEU A 449 -11.99 -39.88 6.81
C LEU A 449 -10.72 -40.18 6.05
N HIS A 450 -9.96 -41.18 6.50
CA HIS A 450 -8.94 -41.83 5.67
C HIS A 450 -9.58 -42.92 4.83
N LEU A 451 -9.38 -42.86 3.52
CA LEU A 451 -9.99 -43.80 2.61
C LEU A 451 -9.08 -44.99 2.34
N ASN A 452 -9.71 -46.17 2.12
CA ASN A 452 -9.01 -47.28 1.48
C ASN A 452 -9.01 -47.02 -0.03
N TRP A 453 -7.83 -46.85 -0.61
CA TRP A 453 -7.61 -46.56 -2.02
C TRP A 453 -7.29 -47.78 -2.86
N ASP A 454 -7.22 -49.00 -2.26
CA ASP A 454 -6.95 -50.29 -2.89
C ASP A 454 -8.23 -50.99 -3.39
#